data_5db7f721e61b544780b40458b3438411
#
_entry.id   5db7f721e61b544780b40458b3438411
#
_cell.length_a   1.000
_cell.length_b   1.000
_cell.length_c   1.000
_cell.angle_alpha   90.00
_cell.angle_beta   90.00
_cell.angle_gamma   90.00
#
_symmetry.space_group_name_H-M   'P 1'
#
loop_
_entity.id
_entity.type
_entity.pdbx_description
1 polymer ?
#
loop_
_entity_poly.entity_id
_entity_poly.type
_entity_poly.pdbx_seq_one_letter_code
_entity_poly.pdbx_strand_id
1 'polypeptide(L)'
;LDLTDLSSGLKFEGAAANDILIQQILSDTTPSGPLRDLEKNFRHAIMNSDAAAIKDCVNFSENLGQQSGCRVDVTRILWNAIIEAPPDLADLIFSILATPFDFQFVDDINGRTCLHDAAIAGSERLVHICIQNRVRIDSSDVYGRIPLHYACMNGYSRVCEQLLLAGSPPGALDRDNYSPLVYATLKGNMNCVRVLLEQGSVPVQPPSPASDLIPLSLASQCGHVDVVILLLQHGATSLPNTNGEYPIHLAAREGHTQICWLLLNMDGWDIPDKYHGWTPLFHAARYGRADCVKVLLDAGSAPQTKDESGQTAAHYAAWYGHHDCLRHILAAIQVNSRTYLTQKPKYHSPAPEVIPSEDSEIDLIPMLSLPPPAMPHRVYGHNFLDRTNLVQITIGSSYKDPTKQGVRLHHRLISPVFKDEYLVFSTPLKLVMTTTSPQVISAPYSISLPQQEGKDVFTFQVPNLDCLSLEFSVYPNFGTKTIGRAVALPSMFGACTSGTHEFTLPILDTRLHVIGEVCISPCRGNETC
;
A
#
# COMPACT_ATOMS: atom_id res chain seq x y z
N LEU A 1 -7.69 14.54 -6.12
CA LEU A 1 -6.83 13.61 -5.37
C LEU A 1 -7.73 12.49 -4.92
N ASP A 2 -7.61 11.37 -5.62
CA ASP A 2 -8.22 10.13 -5.19
C ASP A 2 -7.51 9.77 -3.87
N LEU A 3 -8.21 9.83 -2.73
CA LEU A 3 -7.69 9.40 -1.43
C LEU A 3 -7.31 7.90 -1.42
N THR A 4 -7.60 7.18 -2.51
CA THR A 4 -7.16 5.83 -2.77
C THR A 4 -5.64 5.70 -2.97
N ASP A 5 -4.94 6.76 -3.39
CA ASP A 5 -3.48 6.78 -3.44
C ASP A 5 -2.83 6.89 -2.05
N LEU A 6 -3.55 7.41 -1.05
CA LEU A 6 -3.08 7.41 0.33
C LEU A 6 -3.22 6.03 1.01
N SER A 7 -4.15 5.18 0.56
CA SER A 7 -4.31 3.84 1.12
C SER A 7 -3.37 2.80 0.49
N SER A 8 -2.97 3.00 -0.78
CA SER A 8 -1.88 2.23 -1.40
C SER A 8 -0.50 2.65 -0.89
N GLY A 9 -0.40 3.84 -0.30
CA GLY A 9 0.80 4.38 0.35
C GLY A 9 1.05 3.86 1.76
N LEU A 10 0.11 3.16 2.39
CA LEU A 10 0.35 2.33 3.57
C LEU A 10 1.00 0.98 3.22
N LYS A 11 1.81 0.94 2.17
CA LYS A 11 2.88 -0.04 2.10
C LYS A 11 3.87 0.33 3.18
N PHE A 12 3.88 -0.45 4.25
CA PHE A 12 4.83 -0.40 5.37
C PHE A 12 6.31 -0.56 4.95
N GLU A 13 6.62 -0.52 3.68
CA GLU A 13 7.98 -0.31 3.16
C GLU A 13 8.53 1.07 3.59
N GLY A 14 7.67 2.03 3.92
CA GLY A 14 8.12 3.35 4.33
C GLY A 14 8.75 3.40 5.73
N ALA A 15 8.24 2.64 6.71
CA ALA A 15 8.83 2.66 8.05
C ALA A 15 10.14 1.84 8.09
N ALA A 16 10.18 0.66 7.46
CA ALA A 16 11.40 -0.11 7.36
C ALA A 16 12.40 0.51 6.37
N ALA A 17 11.93 1.13 5.27
CA ALA A 17 12.79 1.86 4.34
C ALA A 17 13.30 3.18 4.94
N ASN A 18 12.50 3.86 5.76
CA ASN A 18 12.96 5.02 6.51
C ASN A 18 13.92 4.62 7.64
N ASP A 19 13.72 3.50 8.33
CA ASP A 19 14.68 2.98 9.28
C ASP A 19 16.01 2.58 8.59
N ILE A 20 15.95 2.00 7.40
CA ILE A 20 17.13 1.70 6.57
C ILE A 20 17.76 2.98 6.02
N LEU A 21 16.97 3.96 5.59
CA LEU A 21 17.47 5.24 5.07
C LEU A 21 18.05 6.10 6.20
N ILE A 22 17.42 6.11 7.37
CA ILE A 22 17.94 6.76 8.57
C ILE A 22 19.19 6.04 9.07
N GLN A 23 19.24 4.72 9.06
CA GLN A 23 20.47 3.96 9.32
C GLN A 23 21.55 4.22 8.27
N GLN A 24 21.21 4.44 6.98
CA GLN A 24 22.16 4.84 5.95
C GLN A 24 22.63 6.29 6.12
N ILE A 25 21.76 7.22 6.45
CA ILE A 25 22.12 8.63 6.71
C ILE A 25 22.93 8.74 8.00
N LEU A 26 22.63 7.92 9.02
CA LEU A 26 23.37 7.86 10.28
C LEU A 26 24.68 7.06 10.15
N SER A 27 24.80 6.15 9.17
CA SER A 27 26.09 5.52 8.84
C SER A 27 27.08 6.44 8.14
N ASP A 28 26.60 7.58 7.62
CA ASP A 28 27.47 8.64 7.06
C ASP A 28 28.03 9.60 8.13
N THR A 29 27.53 9.57 9.37
CA THR A 29 28.27 10.06 10.53
C THR A 29 29.31 8.99 10.92
N THR A 30 30.42 8.98 10.18
CA THR A 30 31.53 8.02 10.34
C THR A 30 31.97 7.98 11.79
N PRO A 31 31.80 6.83 12.52
CA PRO A 31 32.43 6.64 13.79
C PRO A 31 33.96 6.81 13.61
N SER A 32 34.63 7.36 14.60
CA SER A 32 36.08 7.43 14.60
C SER A 32 36.66 6.05 14.22
N GLY A 33 37.71 6.00 13.43
CA GLY A 33 38.28 4.75 12.89
C GLY A 33 38.34 3.57 13.89
N PRO A 34 38.73 3.78 15.17
CA PRO A 34 38.79 2.70 16.17
C PRO A 34 37.45 2.04 16.52
N LEU A 35 36.37 2.78 16.54
CA LEU A 35 35.03 2.24 16.86
C LEU A 35 34.49 1.39 15.70
N ARG A 36 34.71 1.81 14.48
CA ARG A 36 34.33 1.04 13.28
C ARG A 36 35.12 -0.26 13.15
N ASP A 37 36.41 -0.22 13.53
CA ASP A 37 37.24 -1.41 13.53
C ASP A 37 36.81 -2.38 14.63
N LEU A 38 36.43 -1.88 15.82
CA LEU A 38 35.89 -2.69 16.91
C LEU A 38 34.61 -3.44 16.47
N GLU A 39 33.66 -2.75 15.86
CA GLU A 39 32.42 -3.37 15.39
C GLU A 39 32.70 -4.48 14.36
N LYS A 40 33.57 -4.22 13.38
CA LYS A 40 33.96 -5.22 12.38
C LYS A 40 34.66 -6.43 13.02
N ASN A 41 35.54 -6.20 13.97
CA ASN A 41 36.27 -7.25 14.64
C ASN A 41 35.33 -8.13 15.48
N PHE A 42 34.37 -7.54 16.21
CA PHE A 42 33.34 -8.31 16.91
C PHE A 42 32.54 -9.18 15.96
N ARG A 43 32.03 -8.59 14.86
CA ARG A 43 31.24 -9.34 13.85
C ARG A 43 32.04 -10.50 13.26
N HIS A 44 33.34 -10.28 12.96
CA HIS A 44 34.22 -11.33 12.44
C HIS A 44 34.50 -12.43 13.48
N ALA A 45 34.73 -12.05 14.72
CA ALA A 45 34.97 -12.99 15.82
C ALA A 45 33.73 -13.84 16.13
N ILE A 46 32.55 -13.24 16.10
CA ILE A 46 31.27 -13.94 16.30
C ILE A 46 30.98 -14.93 15.13
N MET A 47 31.18 -14.49 13.87
CA MET A 47 30.99 -15.35 12.70
C MET A 47 31.93 -16.58 12.73
N ASN A 48 33.15 -16.42 13.20
CA ASN A 48 34.12 -17.51 13.29
C ASN A 48 34.01 -18.29 14.61
N SER A 49 33.12 -17.91 15.52
CA SER A 49 33.01 -18.47 16.88
C SER A 49 34.35 -18.48 17.64
N ASP A 50 35.17 -17.45 17.43
CA ASP A 50 36.52 -17.34 18.03
C ASP A 50 36.45 -16.66 19.40
N ALA A 51 36.44 -17.48 20.46
CA ALA A 51 36.39 -17.01 21.83
C ALA A 51 37.62 -16.16 22.24
N ALA A 52 38.79 -16.39 21.64
CA ALA A 52 39.98 -15.62 21.93
C ALA A 52 39.87 -14.21 21.30
N ALA A 53 39.47 -14.15 20.04
CA ALA A 53 39.23 -12.86 19.36
C ALA A 53 38.13 -12.05 20.06
N ILE A 54 37.06 -12.69 20.54
CA ILE A 54 36.00 -12.02 21.32
C ILE A 54 36.59 -11.41 22.60
N LYS A 55 37.44 -12.14 23.33
CA LYS A 55 38.09 -11.64 24.53
C LYS A 55 38.97 -10.42 24.26
N ASP A 56 39.72 -10.44 23.17
CA ASP A 56 40.55 -9.30 22.75
C ASP A 56 39.69 -8.08 22.39
N CYS A 57 38.55 -8.30 21.69
CA CYS A 57 37.60 -7.24 21.37
C CYS A 57 36.96 -6.64 22.63
N VAL A 58 36.59 -7.45 23.63
CA VAL A 58 36.04 -6.96 24.92
C VAL A 58 37.08 -6.14 25.67
N ASN A 59 38.31 -6.63 25.81
CA ASN A 59 39.40 -5.88 26.47
C ASN A 59 39.68 -4.54 25.74
N PHE A 60 39.65 -4.54 24.40
CA PHE A 60 39.82 -3.33 23.61
C PHE A 60 38.67 -2.36 23.81
N SER A 61 37.41 -2.85 23.88
CA SER A 61 36.22 -2.04 24.13
C SER A 61 36.27 -1.34 25.50
N GLU A 62 36.73 -2.02 26.55
CA GLU A 62 36.88 -1.44 27.89
C GLU A 62 37.92 -0.30 27.92
N ASN A 63 39.02 -0.48 27.20
CA ASN A 63 40.05 0.57 27.09
C ASN A 63 39.51 1.81 26.31
N LEU A 64 38.72 1.60 25.26
CA LEU A 64 38.05 2.68 24.53
C LEU A 64 36.98 3.37 25.37
N GLY A 65 36.20 2.61 26.14
CA GLY A 65 35.11 3.13 26.98
C GLY A 65 35.62 4.03 28.14
N GLN A 66 36.89 3.90 28.53
CA GLN A 66 37.52 4.81 29.48
C GLN A 66 37.91 6.16 28.88
N GLN A 67 37.91 6.28 27.56
CA GLN A 67 38.15 7.55 26.87
C GLN A 67 36.92 8.44 26.94
N SER A 68 37.12 9.71 27.21
CA SER A 68 36.06 10.72 27.31
C SER A 68 35.30 10.80 26.00
N GLY A 69 33.98 10.52 26.02
CA GLY A 69 33.06 10.66 24.88
C GLY A 69 32.74 9.38 24.13
N CYS A 70 33.43 8.26 24.30
CA CYS A 70 33.20 7.02 23.54
C CYS A 70 32.36 5.97 24.28
N ARG A 71 31.96 6.22 25.52
CA ARG A 71 31.32 5.21 26.39
C ARG A 71 29.98 4.71 25.81
N VAL A 72 29.18 5.62 25.32
CA VAL A 72 27.84 5.30 24.73
C VAL A 72 28.01 4.44 23.49
N ASP A 73 28.90 4.84 22.58
CA ASP A 73 29.15 4.11 21.32
C ASP A 73 29.71 2.70 21.58
N VAL A 74 30.64 2.59 22.55
CA VAL A 74 31.21 1.28 22.96
C VAL A 74 30.12 0.39 23.55
N THR A 75 29.26 0.92 24.42
CA THR A 75 28.14 0.14 25.00
C THR A 75 27.18 -0.33 23.92
N ARG A 76 26.86 0.52 22.91
CA ARG A 76 26.06 0.17 21.76
C ARG A 76 26.67 -0.96 20.94
N ILE A 77 27.97 -0.87 20.64
CA ILE A 77 28.68 -1.91 19.88
C ILE A 77 28.71 -3.24 20.68
N LEU A 78 28.97 -3.19 21.96
CA LEU A 78 28.93 -4.37 22.83
C LEU A 78 27.54 -5.01 22.87
N TRP A 79 26.48 -4.19 22.99
CA TRP A 79 25.11 -4.69 23.01
C TRP A 79 24.74 -5.34 21.68
N ASN A 80 25.08 -4.72 20.56
CA ASN A 80 24.88 -5.30 19.24
C ASN A 80 25.61 -6.63 19.06
N ALA A 81 26.85 -6.70 19.54
CA ALA A 81 27.62 -7.94 19.52
C ALA A 81 26.94 -9.05 20.36
N ILE A 82 26.40 -8.72 21.55
CA ILE A 82 25.65 -9.67 22.39
C ILE A 82 24.36 -10.16 21.70
N ILE A 83 23.66 -9.29 20.98
CA ILE A 83 22.45 -9.65 20.23
C ILE A 83 22.78 -10.57 19.06
N GLU A 84 23.84 -10.27 18.30
CA GLU A 84 24.25 -11.06 17.13
C GLU A 84 24.92 -12.40 17.52
N ALA A 85 25.44 -12.50 18.71
CA ALA A 85 26.18 -13.68 19.18
C ALA A 85 25.25 -14.86 19.54
N PRO A 86 25.65 -16.10 19.25
CA PRO A 86 25.02 -17.28 19.84
C PRO A 86 25.01 -17.20 21.39
N PRO A 87 24.06 -17.87 22.06
CA PRO A 87 23.88 -17.78 23.51
C PRO A 87 25.17 -18.02 24.30
N ASP A 88 25.97 -19.01 23.94
CA ASP A 88 27.22 -19.37 24.61
C ASP A 88 28.26 -18.25 24.49
N LEU A 89 28.35 -17.62 23.33
CA LEU A 89 29.30 -16.50 23.12
C LEU A 89 28.81 -15.21 23.78
N ALA A 90 27.51 -14.98 23.81
CA ALA A 90 26.90 -13.86 24.54
C ALA A 90 27.19 -13.98 26.06
N ASP A 91 27.07 -15.19 26.64
CA ASP A 91 27.43 -15.46 28.02
C ASP A 91 28.92 -15.25 28.27
N LEU A 92 29.74 -15.66 27.30
CA LEU A 92 31.19 -15.41 27.37
C LEU A 92 31.48 -13.91 27.42
N ILE A 93 30.82 -13.09 26.56
CA ILE A 93 31.01 -11.63 26.59
C ILE A 93 30.64 -11.07 27.96
N PHE A 94 29.48 -11.43 28.51
CA PHE A 94 29.07 -10.98 29.86
C PHE A 94 30.05 -11.41 30.95
N SER A 95 30.64 -12.60 30.86
CA SER A 95 31.56 -13.13 31.86
C SER A 95 32.96 -12.51 31.82
N ILE A 96 33.37 -12.00 30.66
CA ILE A 96 34.70 -11.40 30.46
C ILE A 96 34.72 -9.92 30.87
N LEU A 97 33.57 -9.23 30.82
CA LEU A 97 33.48 -7.83 31.19
C LEU A 97 33.99 -7.61 32.63
N ALA A 98 35.02 -6.77 32.78
CA ALA A 98 35.57 -6.41 34.09
C ALA A 98 34.61 -5.56 34.92
N THR A 99 33.77 -4.76 34.22
CA THR A 99 32.67 -4.01 34.83
C THR A 99 31.33 -4.60 34.37
N PRO A 100 30.31 -4.70 35.26
CA PRO A 100 28.98 -5.17 34.85
C PRO A 100 28.44 -4.33 33.71
N PHE A 101 27.80 -4.99 32.73
CA PHE A 101 27.17 -4.32 31.60
C PHE A 101 26.09 -3.32 32.10
N ASP A 102 26.11 -2.11 31.54
CA ASP A 102 25.15 -1.06 31.90
C ASP A 102 23.83 -1.27 31.17
N PHE A 103 22.91 -2.04 31.75
CA PHE A 103 21.59 -2.29 31.21
C PHE A 103 20.66 -1.05 31.20
N GLN A 104 21.05 0.03 31.93
CA GLN A 104 20.28 1.30 31.90
C GLN A 104 20.71 2.20 30.75
N PHE A 105 21.59 1.73 29.89
CA PHE A 105 22.01 2.42 28.68
C PHE A 105 20.81 2.74 27.80
N VAL A 106 20.79 3.97 27.28
CA VAL A 106 19.86 4.45 26.28
C VAL A 106 20.68 4.92 25.09
N ASP A 107 20.36 4.39 23.91
CA ASP A 107 21.01 4.81 22.68
C ASP A 107 20.62 6.27 22.36
N ASP A 108 21.60 7.13 22.24
CA ASP A 108 21.44 8.58 22.01
C ASP A 108 20.93 8.90 20.59
N ILE A 109 21.03 7.97 19.65
CA ILE A 109 20.61 8.14 18.27
C ILE A 109 19.08 8.00 18.13
N ASN A 110 18.54 6.92 18.68
CA ASN A 110 17.13 6.54 18.49
C ASN A 110 16.33 6.49 19.80
N GLY A 111 16.97 6.72 20.94
CA GLY A 111 16.35 6.68 22.28
C GLY A 111 15.98 5.27 22.74
N ARG A 112 16.53 4.23 22.12
CA ARG A 112 16.24 2.83 22.45
C ARG A 112 17.01 2.39 23.69
N THR A 113 16.36 1.57 24.50
CA THR A 113 17.01 0.84 25.59
C THR A 113 17.42 -0.55 25.12
N CYS A 114 18.25 -1.24 25.90
CA CYS A 114 18.60 -2.64 25.65
C CYS A 114 17.36 -3.54 25.45
N LEU A 115 16.27 -3.25 26.14
CA LEU A 115 15.03 -4.01 26.03
C LEU A 115 14.33 -3.82 24.68
N HIS A 116 14.45 -2.64 24.07
CA HIS A 116 13.94 -2.41 22.71
C HIS A 116 14.67 -3.31 21.70
N ASP A 117 16.00 -3.30 21.75
CA ASP A 117 16.79 -4.06 20.79
C ASP A 117 16.65 -5.57 21.00
N ALA A 118 16.56 -6.02 22.26
CA ALA A 118 16.26 -7.42 22.59
C ALA A 118 14.87 -7.84 22.06
N ALA A 119 13.87 -6.94 22.11
CA ALA A 119 12.54 -7.17 21.56
C ALA A 119 12.53 -7.14 20.03
N ILE A 120 13.33 -6.28 19.40
CA ILE A 120 13.52 -6.23 17.94
C ILE A 120 14.19 -7.53 17.45
N ALA A 121 15.18 -8.03 18.18
CA ALA A 121 15.87 -9.29 17.84
C ALA A 121 15.05 -10.53 18.17
N GLY A 122 13.96 -10.41 18.94
CA GLY A 122 13.13 -11.54 19.35
C GLY A 122 13.78 -12.49 20.35
N SER A 123 14.84 -12.05 21.03
CA SER A 123 15.59 -12.88 21.97
C SER A 123 14.90 -12.95 23.33
N GLU A 124 14.12 -14.03 23.56
CA GLU A 124 13.44 -14.29 24.85
C GLU A 124 14.43 -14.24 26.04
N ARG A 125 15.64 -14.74 25.82
CA ARG A 125 16.70 -14.77 26.81
C ARG A 125 17.20 -13.36 27.18
N LEU A 126 17.50 -12.53 26.18
CA LEU A 126 17.97 -11.16 26.43
C LEU A 126 16.87 -10.28 27.04
N VAL A 127 15.62 -10.46 26.60
CA VAL A 127 14.45 -9.80 27.21
C VAL A 127 14.36 -10.18 28.69
N HIS A 128 14.49 -11.47 29.03
CA HIS A 128 14.48 -11.94 30.42
C HIS A 128 15.64 -11.31 31.25
N ILE A 129 16.87 -11.27 30.71
CA ILE A 129 18.00 -10.63 31.33
C ILE A 129 17.76 -9.14 31.58
N CYS A 130 17.22 -8.42 30.58
CA CYS A 130 16.88 -7.00 30.73
C CYS A 130 15.85 -6.76 31.84
N ILE A 131 14.79 -7.61 31.91
CA ILE A 131 13.77 -7.52 32.95
C ILE A 131 14.37 -7.77 34.34
N GLN A 132 15.22 -8.79 34.49
CA GLN A 132 15.93 -9.08 35.75
C GLN A 132 16.80 -7.91 36.20
N ASN A 133 17.44 -7.22 35.26
CA ASN A 133 18.27 -6.03 35.55
C ASN A 133 17.44 -4.74 35.63
N ARG A 134 16.12 -4.83 35.76
CA ARG A 134 15.17 -3.72 35.98
C ARG A 134 15.25 -2.63 34.91
N VAL A 135 15.51 -3.00 33.68
CA VAL A 135 15.35 -2.07 32.54
C VAL A 135 13.90 -1.61 32.48
N ARG A 136 13.67 -0.33 32.25
CA ARG A 136 12.32 0.21 32.19
C ARG A 136 11.55 -0.39 31.01
N ILE A 137 10.42 -1.02 31.30
CA ILE A 137 9.61 -1.76 30.35
C ILE A 137 8.75 -0.82 29.49
N ASP A 138 8.39 0.33 30.06
CA ASP A 138 7.53 1.36 29.48
C ASP A 138 8.29 2.51 28.80
N SER A 139 9.62 2.42 28.73
CA SER A 139 10.42 3.43 28.03
C SER A 139 10.00 3.50 26.56
N SER A 140 9.83 4.72 26.06
CA SER A 140 9.56 4.97 24.65
C SER A 140 10.80 5.51 23.94
N ASP A 141 11.01 5.08 22.72
CA ASP A 141 12.05 5.58 21.83
C ASP A 141 11.65 6.93 21.18
N VAL A 142 12.47 7.41 20.23
CA VAL A 142 12.18 8.67 19.50
C VAL A 142 10.88 8.63 18.67
N TYR A 143 10.36 7.45 18.38
CA TYR A 143 9.07 7.27 17.68
C TYR A 143 7.90 7.13 18.66
N GLY A 144 8.14 7.16 19.96
CA GLY A 144 7.13 6.89 20.99
C GLY A 144 6.85 5.41 21.22
N ARG A 145 7.59 4.51 20.57
CA ARG A 145 7.41 3.06 20.65
C ARG A 145 8.06 2.49 21.89
N ILE A 146 7.36 1.62 22.59
CA ILE A 146 7.89 0.80 23.68
C ILE A 146 8.35 -0.57 23.12
N PRO A 147 9.13 -1.37 23.83
CA PRO A 147 9.59 -2.70 23.40
C PRO A 147 8.48 -3.61 22.88
N LEU A 148 7.29 -3.55 23.49
CA LEU A 148 6.13 -4.35 23.08
C LEU A 148 5.67 -4.07 21.66
N HIS A 149 5.77 -2.83 21.17
CA HIS A 149 5.46 -2.48 19.77
C HIS A 149 6.35 -3.27 18.80
N TYR A 150 7.65 -3.34 19.09
CA TYR A 150 8.61 -4.04 18.24
C TYR A 150 8.42 -5.56 18.26
N ALA A 151 8.15 -6.13 19.44
CA ALA A 151 7.82 -7.54 19.56
C ALA A 151 6.57 -7.91 18.73
N CYS A 152 5.54 -7.07 18.78
CA CYS A 152 4.30 -7.24 18.01
C CYS A 152 4.50 -7.04 16.51
N MET A 153 5.31 -6.04 16.12
CA MET A 153 5.65 -5.76 14.73
C MET A 153 6.39 -6.91 14.07
N ASN A 154 7.31 -7.54 14.79
CA ASN A 154 8.15 -8.63 14.29
C ASN A 154 7.57 -10.03 14.52
N GLY A 155 6.45 -10.16 15.23
CA GLY A 155 5.75 -11.44 15.41
C GLY A 155 6.28 -12.31 16.54
N TYR A 156 7.06 -11.77 17.46
CA TYR A 156 7.68 -12.52 18.56
C TYR A 156 6.72 -12.69 19.75
N SER A 157 5.76 -13.61 19.61
CA SER A 157 4.70 -13.83 20.60
C SER A 157 5.21 -14.17 22.01
N ARG A 158 6.29 -14.94 22.12
CA ARG A 158 6.91 -15.27 23.42
C ARG A 158 7.49 -14.06 24.12
N VAL A 159 8.11 -13.16 23.34
CA VAL A 159 8.61 -11.88 23.85
C VAL A 159 7.44 -10.99 24.28
N CYS A 160 6.33 -10.96 23.51
CA CYS A 160 5.12 -10.26 23.91
C CYS A 160 4.59 -10.77 25.26
N GLU A 161 4.49 -12.10 25.43
CA GLU A 161 4.07 -12.71 26.71
C GLU A 161 4.96 -12.27 27.87
N GLN A 162 6.27 -12.33 27.71
CA GLN A 162 7.24 -11.92 28.76
C GLN A 162 7.09 -10.44 29.12
N LEU A 163 6.94 -9.58 28.13
CA LEU A 163 6.78 -8.14 28.34
C LEU A 163 5.46 -7.81 29.04
N LEU A 164 4.36 -8.46 28.67
CA LEU A 164 3.06 -8.28 29.32
C LEU A 164 3.09 -8.78 30.77
N LEU A 165 3.66 -9.94 31.02
CA LEU A 165 3.85 -10.48 32.39
C LEU A 165 4.73 -9.57 33.26
N ALA A 166 5.69 -8.87 32.65
CA ALA A 166 6.53 -7.90 33.32
C ALA A 166 5.84 -6.54 33.54
N GLY A 167 4.61 -6.34 33.04
CA GLY A 167 3.79 -5.14 33.25
C GLY A 167 3.88 -4.10 32.14
N SER A 168 4.29 -4.49 30.92
CA SER A 168 4.27 -3.59 29.77
C SER A 168 2.84 -3.14 29.47
N PRO A 169 2.58 -1.82 29.24
CA PRO A 169 1.25 -1.33 28.94
C PRO A 169 0.80 -1.81 27.55
N PRO A 170 -0.23 -2.68 27.45
CA PRO A 170 -0.63 -3.29 26.18
C PRO A 170 -1.34 -2.34 25.23
N GLY A 171 -1.89 -1.23 25.74
CA GLY A 171 -2.59 -0.18 24.98
C GLY A 171 -1.75 1.07 24.75
N ALA A 172 -0.42 1.02 24.94
CA ALA A 172 0.45 2.15 24.67
C ALA A 172 0.32 2.59 23.21
N LEU A 173 0.35 3.90 22.97
CA LEU A 173 0.32 4.47 21.63
C LEU A 173 1.67 5.10 21.30
N ASP A 174 2.15 4.90 20.10
CA ASP A 174 3.31 5.61 19.57
C ASP A 174 2.92 7.02 19.07
N ARG A 175 3.88 7.74 18.46
CA ARG A 175 3.63 9.11 17.96
C ARG A 175 2.63 9.18 16.81
N ASP A 176 2.46 8.08 16.09
CA ASP A 176 1.49 7.95 14.99
C ASP A 176 0.13 7.38 15.48
N ASN A 177 -0.05 7.27 16.81
CA ASN A 177 -1.22 6.68 17.47
C ASN A 177 -1.40 5.18 17.18
N TYR A 178 -0.34 4.46 16.80
CA TYR A 178 -0.40 3.02 16.63
C TYR A 178 -0.16 2.29 17.96
N SER A 179 -1.05 1.34 18.26
CA SER A 179 -0.87 0.44 19.40
C SER A 179 -0.11 -0.84 18.99
N PRO A 180 0.42 -1.62 19.94
CA PRO A 180 0.98 -2.94 19.67
C PRO A 180 0.02 -3.85 18.89
N LEU A 181 -1.29 -3.79 19.20
CA LEU A 181 -2.32 -4.57 18.50
C LEU A 181 -2.43 -4.15 17.03
N VAL A 182 -2.37 -2.86 16.73
CA VAL A 182 -2.40 -2.35 15.35
C VAL A 182 -1.20 -2.88 14.56
N TYR A 183 0.01 -2.84 15.12
CA TYR A 183 1.20 -3.39 14.48
C TYR A 183 1.10 -4.88 14.22
N ALA A 184 0.69 -5.66 15.24
CA ALA A 184 0.50 -7.11 15.08
C ALA A 184 -0.53 -7.44 13.99
N THR A 185 -1.63 -6.66 13.93
CA THR A 185 -2.69 -6.82 12.94
C THR A 185 -2.21 -6.51 11.53
N LEU A 186 -1.53 -5.37 11.33
CA LEU A 186 -1.00 -4.96 10.03
C LEU A 186 0.02 -5.95 9.46
N LYS A 187 0.81 -6.58 10.33
CA LYS A 187 1.81 -7.58 9.94
C LYS A 187 1.25 -9.00 9.84
N GLY A 188 0.01 -9.23 10.24
CA GLY A 188 -0.61 -10.55 10.24
C GLY A 188 -0.08 -11.48 11.32
N ASN A 189 0.50 -10.94 12.39
CA ASN A 189 1.12 -11.70 13.46
C ASN A 189 0.07 -12.27 14.43
N MET A 190 -0.70 -13.26 13.96
CA MET A 190 -1.83 -13.85 14.67
C MET A 190 -1.52 -14.23 16.12
N ASN A 191 -0.36 -14.83 16.39
CA ASN A 191 0.00 -15.24 17.75
C ASN A 191 0.20 -14.03 18.69
N CYS A 192 0.77 -12.93 18.20
CA CYS A 192 0.89 -11.69 18.98
C CYS A 192 -0.48 -11.07 19.22
N VAL A 193 -1.36 -11.05 18.21
CA VAL A 193 -2.76 -10.60 18.35
C VAL A 193 -3.45 -11.40 19.45
N ARG A 194 -3.34 -12.73 19.43
CA ARG A 194 -3.92 -13.61 20.45
C ARG A 194 -3.41 -13.27 21.85
N VAL A 195 -2.12 -13.16 22.03
CA VAL A 195 -1.50 -12.84 23.32
C VAL A 195 -2.00 -11.49 23.85
N LEU A 196 -2.09 -10.48 22.99
CA LEU A 196 -2.59 -9.15 23.38
C LEU A 196 -4.06 -9.18 23.82
N LEU A 197 -4.91 -9.94 23.11
CA LEU A 197 -6.32 -10.04 23.42
C LEU A 197 -6.59 -10.87 24.69
N GLU A 198 -5.91 -12.01 24.85
CA GLU A 198 -6.15 -12.95 25.94
C GLU A 198 -5.43 -12.53 27.23
N GLN A 199 -4.17 -12.15 27.16
CA GLN A 199 -3.35 -11.81 28.34
C GLN A 199 -3.30 -10.30 28.58
N GLY A 200 -3.16 -9.50 27.50
CA GLY A 200 -3.13 -8.04 27.58
C GLY A 200 -4.50 -7.41 27.83
N SER A 201 -5.59 -8.16 27.67
CA SER A 201 -6.99 -7.66 27.78
C SER A 201 -7.23 -6.38 26.98
N VAL A 202 -6.55 -6.25 25.83
CA VAL A 202 -6.70 -5.09 24.94
C VAL A 202 -8.09 -5.12 24.32
N PRO A 203 -8.82 -4.00 24.30
CA PRO A 203 -10.10 -3.93 23.63
C PRO A 203 -9.91 -4.16 22.12
N VAL A 204 -10.74 -5.03 21.56
CA VAL A 204 -10.72 -5.36 20.11
C VAL A 204 -11.10 -4.15 19.26
N GLN A 205 -11.89 -3.24 19.84
CA GLN A 205 -12.36 -2.01 19.22
C GLN A 205 -11.49 -0.83 19.64
N PRO A 206 -11.24 0.15 18.74
CA PRO A 206 -10.55 1.37 19.12
C PRO A 206 -11.37 2.15 20.16
N PRO A 207 -10.72 2.86 21.08
CA PRO A 207 -11.42 3.62 22.11
C PRO A 207 -12.22 4.81 21.55
N SER A 208 -11.90 5.26 20.34
CA SER A 208 -12.60 6.32 19.64
C SER A 208 -13.22 5.80 18.33
N PRO A 209 -14.53 6.05 18.11
CA PRO A 209 -15.19 5.66 16.86
C PRO A 209 -14.71 6.46 15.64
N ALA A 210 -13.96 7.54 15.83
CA ALA A 210 -13.37 8.35 14.77
C ALA A 210 -11.95 7.90 14.38
N SER A 211 -11.49 6.75 14.88
CA SER A 211 -10.17 6.23 14.56
C SER A 211 -10.23 5.38 13.29
N ASP A 212 -9.35 5.65 12.33
CA ASP A 212 -9.15 4.80 11.16
C ASP A 212 -8.36 3.53 11.48
N LEU A 213 -7.81 3.44 12.69
CA LEU A 213 -6.99 2.32 13.15
C LEU A 213 -7.86 1.21 13.76
N ILE A 214 -8.87 0.75 13.02
CA ILE A 214 -9.77 -0.34 13.41
C ILE A 214 -9.10 -1.67 13.07
N PRO A 215 -8.75 -2.53 14.05
CA PRO A 215 -8.01 -3.77 13.78
C PRO A 215 -8.68 -4.66 12.73
N LEU A 216 -10.01 -4.82 12.78
CA LEU A 216 -10.73 -5.62 11.79
C LEU A 216 -10.62 -5.04 10.37
N SER A 217 -10.71 -3.72 10.22
CA SER A 217 -10.54 -3.03 8.93
C SER A 217 -9.13 -3.20 8.38
N LEU A 218 -8.12 -3.03 9.23
CA LEU A 218 -6.71 -3.17 8.84
C LEU A 218 -6.38 -4.62 8.44
N ALA A 219 -6.81 -5.61 9.23
CA ALA A 219 -6.64 -7.03 8.89
C ALA A 219 -7.33 -7.38 7.57
N SER A 220 -8.53 -6.82 7.34
CA SER A 220 -9.31 -7.05 6.13
C SER A 220 -8.66 -6.43 4.90
N GLN A 221 -8.07 -5.25 5.06
CA GLN A 221 -7.32 -4.56 4.00
C GLN A 221 -6.03 -5.30 3.63
N CYS A 222 -5.29 -5.78 4.65
CA CYS A 222 -4.02 -6.49 4.45
C CYS A 222 -4.18 -7.96 4.02
N GLY A 223 -5.38 -8.53 4.09
CA GLY A 223 -5.64 -9.90 3.67
C GLY A 223 -5.30 -10.96 4.72
N HIS A 224 -5.18 -10.59 5.98
CA HIS A 224 -4.80 -11.51 7.06
C HIS A 224 -6.01 -12.29 7.60
N VAL A 225 -6.40 -13.35 6.89
CA VAL A 225 -7.59 -14.16 7.17
C VAL A 225 -7.62 -14.69 8.60
N ASP A 226 -6.50 -15.25 9.06
CA ASP A 226 -6.41 -15.83 10.42
C ASP A 226 -6.61 -14.77 11.51
N VAL A 227 -6.08 -13.57 11.29
CA VAL A 227 -6.26 -12.43 12.20
C VAL A 227 -7.72 -11.95 12.18
N VAL A 228 -8.36 -11.89 11.00
CA VAL A 228 -9.79 -11.55 10.87
C VAL A 228 -10.64 -12.55 11.66
N ILE A 229 -10.41 -13.85 11.50
CA ILE A 229 -11.13 -14.89 12.23
C ILE A 229 -10.95 -14.71 13.74
N LEU A 230 -9.71 -14.50 14.20
CA LEU A 230 -9.40 -14.32 15.61
C LEU A 230 -10.09 -13.08 16.19
N LEU A 231 -10.06 -11.95 15.49
CA LEU A 231 -10.73 -10.71 15.92
C LEU A 231 -12.25 -10.90 16.02
N LEU A 232 -12.87 -11.58 15.05
CA LEU A 232 -14.30 -11.90 15.06
C LEU A 232 -14.67 -12.82 16.24
N GLN A 233 -13.84 -13.82 16.55
CA GLN A 233 -14.02 -14.69 17.72
C GLN A 233 -13.98 -13.93 19.05
N HIS A 234 -13.19 -12.85 19.11
CA HIS A 234 -13.12 -11.96 20.29
C HIS A 234 -14.14 -10.82 20.25
N GLY A 235 -15.15 -10.87 19.37
CA GLY A 235 -16.26 -9.95 19.33
C GLY A 235 -16.01 -8.65 18.56
N ALA A 236 -15.06 -8.64 17.61
CA ALA A 236 -14.92 -7.50 16.71
C ALA A 236 -16.20 -7.29 15.92
N THR A 237 -16.68 -6.04 15.88
CA THR A 237 -17.85 -5.64 15.10
C THR A 237 -17.41 -4.90 13.83
N SER A 238 -18.25 -4.94 12.81
CA SER A 238 -18.02 -4.21 11.57
C SER A 238 -18.30 -2.72 11.80
N LEU A 239 -17.24 -1.94 11.97
CA LEU A 239 -17.30 -0.49 12.14
C LEU A 239 -16.75 0.21 10.90
N PRO A 240 -17.38 1.32 10.47
CA PRO A 240 -16.86 2.11 9.38
C PRO A 240 -15.65 2.95 9.81
N ASN A 241 -14.72 3.20 8.91
CA ASN A 241 -13.66 4.19 9.06
C ASN A 241 -14.22 5.62 8.85
N THR A 242 -13.37 6.64 8.90
CA THR A 242 -13.77 8.05 8.68
C THR A 242 -14.42 8.30 7.33
N ASN A 243 -14.09 7.51 6.31
CA ASN A 243 -14.69 7.56 4.98
C ASN A 243 -16.03 6.79 4.89
N GLY A 244 -16.48 6.18 5.98
CA GLY A 244 -17.66 5.31 5.97
C GLY A 244 -17.42 3.95 5.33
N GLU A 245 -16.16 3.57 5.05
CA GLU A 245 -15.83 2.26 4.52
C GLU A 245 -15.79 1.22 5.65
N TYR A 246 -16.55 0.16 5.49
CA TYR A 246 -16.55 -1.01 6.37
C TYR A 246 -15.41 -1.97 6.01
N PRO A 247 -15.03 -2.91 6.89
CA PRO A 247 -13.97 -3.89 6.60
C PRO A 247 -14.17 -4.63 5.28
N ILE A 248 -15.42 -4.92 4.90
CA ILE A 248 -15.75 -5.62 3.65
C ILE A 248 -15.46 -4.76 2.39
N HIS A 249 -15.59 -3.43 2.46
CA HIS A 249 -15.22 -2.54 1.36
C HIS A 249 -13.73 -2.64 1.08
N LEU A 250 -12.91 -2.63 2.16
CA LEU A 250 -11.47 -2.73 2.07
C LEU A 250 -11.03 -4.10 1.53
N ALA A 251 -11.63 -5.19 2.04
CA ALA A 251 -11.39 -6.54 1.55
C ALA A 251 -11.77 -6.69 0.06
N ALA A 252 -12.91 -6.13 -0.35
CA ALA A 252 -13.37 -6.16 -1.74
C ALA A 252 -12.46 -5.35 -2.67
N ARG A 253 -11.97 -4.20 -2.21
CA ARG A 253 -11.03 -3.35 -2.95
C ARG A 253 -9.71 -4.07 -3.21
N GLU A 254 -9.15 -4.70 -2.19
CA GLU A 254 -7.86 -5.40 -2.30
C GLU A 254 -7.98 -6.79 -2.94
N GLY A 255 -9.18 -7.37 -3.00
CA GLY A 255 -9.43 -8.65 -3.65
C GLY A 255 -9.36 -9.86 -2.71
N HIS A 256 -9.53 -9.65 -1.41
CA HIS A 256 -9.48 -10.70 -0.40
C HIS A 256 -10.81 -11.46 -0.29
N THR A 257 -11.06 -12.34 -1.25
CA THR A 257 -12.31 -13.07 -1.45
C THR A 257 -12.74 -13.85 -0.21
N GLN A 258 -11.80 -14.51 0.46
CA GLN A 258 -12.09 -15.29 1.66
C GLN A 258 -12.54 -14.40 2.83
N ILE A 259 -11.96 -13.21 2.96
CA ILE A 259 -12.37 -12.24 3.98
C ILE A 259 -13.74 -11.66 3.63
N CYS A 260 -14.00 -11.33 2.35
CA CYS A 260 -15.33 -10.92 1.93
C CYS A 260 -16.38 -11.96 2.35
N TRP A 261 -16.11 -13.25 2.08
CA TRP A 261 -17.02 -14.32 2.46
C TRP A 261 -17.27 -14.40 3.98
N LEU A 262 -16.24 -14.23 4.81
CA LEU A 262 -16.38 -14.21 6.27
C LEU A 262 -17.22 -13.03 6.76
N LEU A 263 -17.04 -11.87 6.14
CA LEU A 263 -17.71 -10.62 6.54
C LEU A 263 -19.16 -10.50 6.04
N LEU A 264 -19.60 -11.35 5.09
CA LEU A 264 -21.00 -11.43 4.67
C LEU A 264 -21.96 -11.80 5.81
N ASN A 265 -21.46 -12.46 6.86
CA ASN A 265 -22.26 -12.80 8.04
C ASN A 265 -22.45 -11.63 9.01
N MET A 266 -21.81 -10.47 8.74
CA MET A 266 -21.93 -9.28 9.57
C MET A 266 -23.12 -8.43 9.14
N ASP A 267 -23.82 -7.83 10.10
CA ASP A 267 -24.92 -6.94 9.81
C ASP A 267 -24.45 -5.75 8.96
N GLY A 268 -25.24 -5.41 7.95
CA GLY A 268 -24.99 -4.24 7.11
C GLY A 268 -23.80 -4.38 6.14
N TRP A 269 -23.46 -5.60 5.76
CA TRP A 269 -22.33 -5.86 4.85
C TRP A 269 -22.44 -5.17 3.47
N ASP A 270 -23.64 -4.85 2.97
CA ASP A 270 -23.88 -4.18 1.67
C ASP A 270 -24.27 -2.69 1.84
N ILE A 271 -23.90 -2.06 2.97
CA ILE A 271 -24.11 -0.63 3.20
C ILE A 271 -23.15 0.16 2.32
N PRO A 272 -23.62 1.24 1.64
CA PRO A 272 -22.72 2.10 0.86
C PRO A 272 -21.77 2.91 1.75
N ASP A 273 -20.58 3.21 1.24
CA ASP A 273 -19.65 4.12 1.88
C ASP A 273 -20.21 5.57 1.90
N LYS A 274 -19.64 6.39 2.77
CA LYS A 274 -20.11 7.77 2.97
C LYS A 274 -19.67 8.73 1.86
N TYR A 275 -18.56 8.42 1.18
CA TYR A 275 -17.91 9.37 0.26
C TYR A 275 -18.46 9.31 -1.16
N HIS A 276 -18.78 8.12 -1.65
CA HIS A 276 -19.19 7.89 -3.02
C HIS A 276 -20.55 7.21 -3.12
N GLY A 277 -21.11 6.76 -1.99
CA GLY A 277 -22.27 5.89 -1.99
C GLY A 277 -21.97 4.50 -2.58
N TRP A 278 -20.73 4.03 -2.48
CA TRP A 278 -20.31 2.76 -3.05
C TRP A 278 -20.49 1.60 -2.09
N THR A 279 -21.13 0.56 -2.56
CA THR A 279 -21.18 -0.73 -1.88
C THR A 279 -19.86 -1.49 -2.13
N PRO A 280 -19.56 -2.58 -1.40
CA PRO A 280 -18.40 -3.42 -1.63
C PRO A 280 -18.28 -3.90 -3.09
N LEU A 281 -19.42 -4.08 -3.78
CA LEU A 281 -19.46 -4.46 -5.19
C LEU A 281 -18.81 -3.41 -6.10
N PHE A 282 -19.00 -2.13 -5.82
CA PHE A 282 -18.35 -1.04 -6.59
C PHE A 282 -16.84 -1.07 -6.42
N HIS A 283 -16.37 -1.25 -5.20
CA HIS A 283 -14.95 -1.36 -4.92
C HIS A 283 -14.34 -2.56 -5.66
N ALA A 284 -14.94 -3.76 -5.56
CA ALA A 284 -14.46 -4.95 -6.26
C ALA A 284 -14.47 -4.75 -7.80
N ALA A 285 -15.53 -4.14 -8.35
CA ALA A 285 -15.65 -3.90 -9.78
C ALA A 285 -14.62 -2.90 -10.30
N ARG A 286 -14.40 -1.80 -9.58
CA ARG A 286 -13.42 -0.76 -9.93
C ARG A 286 -11.99 -1.30 -9.96
N TYR A 287 -11.64 -2.16 -9.00
CA TYR A 287 -10.28 -2.69 -8.86
C TYR A 287 -10.09 -4.06 -9.53
N GLY A 288 -11.08 -4.53 -10.30
CA GLY A 288 -10.95 -5.75 -11.10
C GLY A 288 -10.93 -7.05 -10.30
N ARG A 289 -11.54 -7.07 -9.12
CA ARG A 289 -11.54 -8.21 -8.21
C ARG A 289 -12.69 -9.18 -8.54
N ALA A 290 -12.55 -9.92 -9.64
CA ALA A 290 -13.62 -10.75 -10.21
C ALA A 290 -14.17 -11.79 -9.23
N ASP A 291 -13.32 -12.42 -8.43
CA ASP A 291 -13.76 -13.41 -7.44
C ASP A 291 -14.57 -12.77 -6.31
N CYS A 292 -14.18 -11.55 -5.86
CA CYS A 292 -14.95 -10.79 -4.88
C CYS A 292 -16.30 -10.35 -5.48
N VAL A 293 -16.32 -9.87 -6.73
CA VAL A 293 -17.56 -9.55 -7.46
C VAL A 293 -18.50 -10.74 -7.45
N LYS A 294 -18.00 -11.94 -7.77
CA LYS A 294 -18.81 -13.16 -7.78
C LYS A 294 -19.39 -13.46 -6.39
N VAL A 295 -18.56 -13.47 -5.34
CA VAL A 295 -18.99 -13.73 -3.96
C VAL A 295 -20.05 -12.73 -3.50
N LEU A 296 -19.87 -11.45 -3.79
CA LEU A 296 -20.83 -10.40 -3.41
C LEU A 296 -22.15 -10.53 -4.15
N LEU A 297 -22.12 -10.85 -5.45
CA LEU A 297 -23.34 -11.09 -6.24
C LEU A 297 -24.07 -12.35 -5.79
N ASP A 298 -23.35 -13.43 -5.50
CA ASP A 298 -23.91 -14.69 -4.98
C ASP A 298 -24.56 -14.47 -3.59
N ALA A 299 -24.04 -13.53 -2.80
CA ALA A 299 -24.62 -13.12 -1.52
C ALA A 299 -25.85 -12.20 -1.65
N GLY A 300 -26.16 -11.71 -2.86
CA GLY A 300 -27.35 -10.91 -3.14
C GLY A 300 -27.10 -9.41 -3.24
N SER A 301 -25.85 -8.96 -3.39
CA SER A 301 -25.58 -7.54 -3.69
C SER A 301 -26.28 -7.10 -4.97
N ALA A 302 -26.91 -5.93 -4.93
CA ALA A 302 -27.72 -5.43 -6.03
C ALA A 302 -26.85 -4.86 -7.17
N PRO A 303 -26.77 -5.51 -8.36
CA PRO A 303 -25.84 -5.12 -9.42
C PRO A 303 -26.25 -3.81 -10.13
N GLN A 304 -27.47 -3.32 -9.92
CA GLN A 304 -28.00 -2.11 -10.55
C GLN A 304 -28.03 -0.90 -9.60
N THR A 305 -27.52 -1.03 -8.39
CA THR A 305 -27.36 0.08 -7.46
C THR A 305 -26.56 1.19 -8.13
N LYS A 306 -26.99 2.43 -7.95
CA LYS A 306 -26.32 3.62 -8.48
C LYS A 306 -25.64 4.36 -7.35
N ASP A 307 -24.46 4.85 -7.64
CA ASP A 307 -23.74 5.78 -6.76
C ASP A 307 -24.28 7.22 -6.87
N GLU A 308 -23.69 8.15 -6.14
CA GLU A 308 -24.05 9.58 -6.18
C GLU A 308 -23.91 10.19 -7.57
N SER A 309 -23.07 9.64 -8.44
CA SER A 309 -22.89 10.06 -9.83
C SER A 309 -23.90 9.40 -10.78
N GLY A 310 -24.81 8.56 -10.28
CA GLY A 310 -25.78 7.81 -11.06
C GLY A 310 -25.19 6.64 -11.85
N GLN A 311 -23.93 6.25 -11.56
CA GLN A 311 -23.24 5.13 -12.22
C GLN A 311 -23.45 3.84 -11.45
N THR A 312 -23.31 2.69 -12.11
CA THR A 312 -23.38 1.37 -11.50
C THR A 312 -22.00 0.72 -11.44
N ALA A 313 -21.84 -0.35 -10.67
CA ALA A 313 -20.61 -1.13 -10.61
C ALA A 313 -20.16 -1.63 -12.00
N ALA A 314 -21.12 -1.95 -12.89
CA ALA A 314 -20.83 -2.35 -14.28
C ALA A 314 -20.15 -1.22 -15.09
N HIS A 315 -20.53 0.04 -14.86
CA HIS A 315 -19.87 1.18 -15.51
C HIS A 315 -18.41 1.29 -15.11
N TYR A 316 -18.10 1.11 -13.83
CA TYR A 316 -16.71 1.14 -13.35
C TYR A 316 -15.91 -0.04 -13.89
N ALA A 317 -16.46 -1.26 -13.88
CA ALA A 317 -15.79 -2.41 -14.48
C ALA A 317 -15.48 -2.19 -15.97
N ALA A 318 -16.44 -1.63 -16.72
CA ALA A 318 -16.25 -1.29 -18.15
C ALA A 318 -15.23 -0.16 -18.32
N TRP A 319 -15.31 0.89 -17.49
CA TRP A 319 -14.45 2.06 -17.55
C TRP A 319 -12.98 1.72 -17.31
N TYR A 320 -12.73 0.81 -16.38
CA TYR A 320 -11.37 0.35 -16.03
C TYR A 320 -10.92 -0.90 -16.83
N GLY A 321 -11.76 -1.43 -17.73
CA GLY A 321 -11.42 -2.56 -18.59
C GLY A 321 -11.44 -3.93 -17.90
N HIS A 322 -12.17 -4.06 -16.80
CA HIS A 322 -12.25 -5.30 -16.02
C HIS A 322 -13.34 -6.23 -16.59
N HIS A 323 -13.02 -6.94 -17.67
CA HIS A 323 -13.99 -7.75 -18.43
C HIS A 323 -14.62 -8.88 -17.61
N ASP A 324 -13.86 -9.54 -16.74
CA ASP A 324 -14.39 -10.63 -15.92
C ASP A 324 -15.41 -10.12 -14.90
N CYS A 325 -15.11 -8.99 -14.24
CA CYS A 325 -16.06 -8.32 -13.36
C CYS A 325 -17.33 -7.94 -14.11
N LEU A 326 -17.17 -7.29 -15.28
CA LEU A 326 -18.29 -6.87 -16.10
C LEU A 326 -19.16 -8.07 -16.52
N ARG A 327 -18.52 -9.19 -16.92
CA ARG A 327 -19.24 -10.43 -17.30
C ARG A 327 -20.08 -10.96 -16.15
N HIS A 328 -19.54 -11.03 -14.94
CA HIS A 328 -20.28 -11.50 -13.76
C HIS A 328 -21.44 -10.58 -13.41
N ILE A 329 -21.21 -9.25 -13.44
CA ILE A 329 -22.27 -8.27 -13.13
C ILE A 329 -23.41 -8.34 -14.17
N LEU A 330 -23.09 -8.40 -15.47
CA LEU A 330 -24.10 -8.49 -16.54
C LEU A 330 -24.88 -9.80 -16.48
N ALA A 331 -24.21 -10.90 -16.15
CA ALA A 331 -24.89 -12.19 -15.96
C ALA A 331 -25.91 -12.12 -14.81
N ALA A 332 -25.54 -11.51 -13.67
CA ALA A 332 -26.44 -11.32 -12.54
C ALA A 332 -27.64 -10.42 -12.88
N ILE A 333 -27.44 -9.36 -13.67
CA ILE A 333 -28.52 -8.49 -14.15
C ILE A 333 -29.51 -9.28 -15.03
N GLN A 334 -29.01 -10.15 -15.91
CA GLN A 334 -29.86 -10.96 -16.80
C GLN A 334 -30.69 -11.99 -16.01
N VAL A 335 -30.10 -12.61 -14.99
CA VAL A 335 -30.81 -13.56 -14.11
C VAL A 335 -31.94 -12.84 -13.36
N ASN A 336 -31.64 -11.69 -12.75
CA ASN A 336 -32.63 -10.90 -12.03
C ASN A 336 -33.78 -10.43 -12.97
N SER A 337 -33.47 -10.01 -14.19
CA SER A 337 -34.48 -9.62 -15.16
C SER A 337 -35.43 -10.75 -15.53
N ARG A 338 -34.95 -12.00 -15.59
CA ARG A 338 -35.81 -13.18 -15.87
C ARG A 338 -36.73 -13.52 -14.69
N THR A 339 -36.26 -13.34 -13.45
CA THR A 339 -37.06 -13.59 -12.25
C THR A 339 -38.19 -12.58 -12.07
N TYR A 340 -37.99 -11.32 -12.47
CA TYR A 340 -39.04 -10.30 -12.46
C TYR A 340 -40.16 -10.55 -13.48
N LEU A 341 -39.87 -11.20 -14.63
CA LEU A 341 -40.87 -11.54 -15.65
C LEU A 341 -41.79 -12.70 -15.24
N THR A 342 -41.44 -13.47 -14.22
CA THR A 342 -42.24 -14.60 -13.71
C THR A 342 -43.10 -14.27 -12.50
N GLN A 343 -42.94 -13.10 -11.89
CA GLN A 343 -43.76 -12.63 -10.76
C GLN A 343 -44.73 -11.54 -11.24
N LYS A 344 -46.03 -11.83 -11.24
CA LYS A 344 -47.08 -10.84 -11.49
C LYS A 344 -46.98 -9.70 -10.47
N PRO A 345 -47.12 -8.41 -10.90
CA PRO A 345 -47.01 -7.27 -10.01
C PRO A 345 -48.19 -7.25 -9.02
N LYS A 346 -47.88 -7.31 -7.71
CA LYS A 346 -48.82 -6.83 -6.70
C LYS A 346 -48.68 -5.31 -6.65
N TYR A 347 -49.76 -4.64 -6.93
CA TYR A 347 -49.91 -3.19 -6.86
C TYR A 347 -49.48 -2.70 -5.46
N HIS A 348 -48.51 -1.82 -5.38
CA HIS A 348 -48.27 -0.93 -4.25
C HIS A 348 -48.26 0.52 -4.75
N SER A 349 -48.94 1.34 -3.96
CA SER A 349 -49.19 2.77 -4.15
C SER A 349 -47.92 3.60 -4.35
N PRO A 350 -48.01 4.75 -5.04
CA PRO A 350 -46.85 5.59 -5.32
C PRO A 350 -46.30 6.25 -4.04
N ALA A 351 -45.00 6.20 -3.88
CA ALA A 351 -44.28 6.97 -2.89
C ALA A 351 -44.27 8.47 -3.28
N PRO A 352 -44.27 9.38 -2.31
CA PRO A 352 -44.29 10.81 -2.58
C PRO A 352 -42.98 11.28 -3.24
N GLU A 353 -43.14 12.08 -4.29
CA GLU A 353 -42.06 12.79 -4.97
C GLU A 353 -41.36 13.72 -4.01
N VAL A 354 -40.05 13.50 -3.81
CA VAL A 354 -39.17 14.44 -3.11
C VAL A 354 -38.69 15.46 -4.14
N ILE A 355 -39.14 16.69 -3.97
CA ILE A 355 -38.66 17.84 -4.73
C ILE A 355 -37.21 18.13 -4.35
N PRO A 356 -36.27 18.22 -5.31
CA PRO A 356 -34.90 18.62 -4.99
C PRO A 356 -34.88 20.10 -4.61
N SER A 357 -34.37 20.42 -3.43
CA SER A 357 -34.02 21.78 -3.07
C SER A 357 -32.73 22.18 -3.78
N GLU A 358 -32.85 23.18 -4.66
CA GLU A 358 -31.72 23.96 -5.15
C GLU A 358 -31.10 24.70 -3.96
N ASP A 359 -29.77 24.85 -4.01
CA ASP A 359 -28.86 25.57 -3.13
C ASP A 359 -28.02 24.71 -2.17
N SER A 360 -26.91 24.25 -2.72
CA SER A 360 -25.66 24.19 -1.99
C SER A 360 -24.51 24.44 -2.97
N GLU A 361 -24.06 25.68 -3.02
CA GLU A 361 -22.76 26.04 -3.57
C GLU A 361 -21.70 25.36 -2.72
N ILE A 362 -21.10 24.31 -3.26
CA ILE A 362 -19.91 23.70 -2.70
C ILE A 362 -18.74 24.55 -3.15
N ASP A 363 -18.19 25.33 -2.23
CA ASP A 363 -16.91 26.01 -2.39
C ASP A 363 -15.83 24.99 -2.75
N LEU A 364 -15.49 24.93 -4.05
CA LEU A 364 -14.35 24.20 -4.54
C LEU A 364 -13.08 24.93 -4.11
N ILE A 365 -12.50 24.51 -2.99
CA ILE A 365 -11.14 24.90 -2.63
C ILE A 365 -10.21 24.30 -3.69
N PRO A 366 -9.44 25.14 -4.43
CA PRO A 366 -8.49 24.60 -5.39
C PRO A 366 -7.40 23.83 -4.64
N MET A 367 -7.41 22.53 -4.73
CA MET A 367 -6.33 21.70 -4.22
C MET A 367 -5.07 22.02 -5.02
N LEU A 368 -4.10 22.60 -4.34
CA LEU A 368 -2.74 22.77 -4.83
C LEU A 368 -2.22 21.40 -5.31
N SER A 369 -1.91 21.30 -6.60
CA SER A 369 -1.25 20.12 -7.14
C SER A 369 0.12 20.02 -6.50
N LEU A 370 0.29 19.06 -5.60
CA LEU A 370 1.62 18.68 -5.12
C LEU A 370 2.44 18.19 -6.31
N PRO A 371 3.72 18.60 -6.41
CA PRO A 371 4.59 18.06 -7.44
C PRO A 371 4.66 16.53 -7.26
N PRO A 372 4.76 15.75 -8.36
CA PRO A 372 4.91 14.31 -8.26
C PRO A 372 6.11 13.98 -7.38
N PRO A 373 6.04 12.93 -6.55
CA PRO A 373 7.15 12.54 -5.69
C PRO A 373 8.41 12.33 -6.55
N ALA A 374 9.53 12.84 -6.07
CA ALA A 374 10.82 12.71 -6.75
C ALA A 374 11.10 11.22 -7.00
N MET A 375 11.36 10.86 -8.26
CA MET A 375 11.66 9.47 -8.62
C MET A 375 12.95 9.03 -7.93
N PRO A 376 12.98 7.88 -7.26
CA PRO A 376 14.22 7.32 -6.77
C PRO A 376 15.13 6.98 -7.96
N HIS A 377 16.35 7.51 -7.99
CA HIS A 377 17.35 7.11 -8.96
C HIS A 377 17.65 5.62 -8.78
N ARG A 378 17.24 4.79 -9.74
CA ARG A 378 17.59 3.37 -9.77
C ARG A 378 18.92 3.17 -10.48
N VAL A 379 19.84 2.56 -9.77
CA VAL A 379 21.05 1.99 -10.38
C VAL A 379 20.67 0.64 -10.96
N TYR A 380 20.65 0.53 -12.29
CA TYR A 380 20.35 -0.73 -12.95
C TYR A 380 21.62 -1.59 -13.01
N GLY A 381 21.58 -2.77 -12.36
CA GLY A 381 22.61 -3.79 -12.56
C GLY A 381 22.34 -4.57 -13.84
N HIS A 382 23.40 -4.97 -14.57
CA HIS A 382 23.31 -5.71 -15.84
C HIS A 382 22.44 -6.98 -15.77
N ASN A 383 22.36 -7.65 -14.62
CA ASN A 383 21.58 -8.88 -14.45
C ASN A 383 20.06 -8.66 -14.38
N PHE A 384 19.59 -7.41 -14.32
CA PHE A 384 18.14 -7.12 -14.28
C PHE A 384 17.53 -7.11 -15.68
N LEU A 385 18.29 -6.72 -16.70
CA LEU A 385 17.84 -6.66 -18.09
C LEU A 385 17.63 -8.05 -18.71
N ASP A 386 18.33 -9.07 -18.23
CA ASP A 386 18.21 -10.44 -18.75
C ASP A 386 16.91 -11.16 -18.34
N ARG A 387 16.16 -10.60 -17.40
CA ARG A 387 14.93 -11.18 -16.84
C ARG A 387 13.65 -10.41 -17.12
N THR A 388 13.74 -9.30 -17.84
CA THR A 388 12.61 -8.41 -18.10
C THR A 388 12.49 -8.08 -19.57
N ASN A 389 11.25 -7.99 -20.05
CA ASN A 389 10.95 -7.54 -21.41
C ASN A 389 10.88 -6.02 -21.44
N LEU A 390 11.50 -5.42 -22.43
CA LEU A 390 11.40 -4.00 -22.71
C LEU A 390 10.29 -3.77 -23.74
N VAL A 391 9.30 -2.96 -23.39
CA VAL A 391 8.20 -2.59 -24.28
C VAL A 391 8.25 -1.09 -24.52
N GLN A 392 8.34 -0.69 -25.78
CA GLN A 392 8.24 0.70 -26.18
C GLN A 392 6.86 0.96 -26.76
N ILE A 393 6.20 2.00 -26.29
CA ILE A 393 4.90 2.45 -26.76
C ILE A 393 5.10 3.79 -27.43
N THR A 394 4.85 3.86 -28.71
CA THR A 394 4.87 5.10 -29.48
C THR A 394 3.46 5.64 -29.62
N ILE A 395 3.25 6.89 -29.25
CA ILE A 395 2.02 7.64 -29.51
C ILE A 395 2.35 8.73 -30.50
N GLY A 396 1.74 8.67 -31.68
CA GLY A 396 2.04 9.64 -32.75
C GLY A 396 1.25 9.34 -34.02
N SER A 397 1.59 10.05 -35.10
CA SER A 397 0.95 9.82 -36.41
C SER A 397 1.17 8.38 -36.84
N SER A 398 0.08 7.79 -37.37
CA SER A 398 0.09 6.43 -37.91
C SER A 398 1.17 6.28 -39.02
N TYR A 399 1.87 5.15 -39.02
CA TYR A 399 2.78 4.80 -40.12
C TYR A 399 2.04 4.60 -41.45
N LYS A 400 0.77 4.17 -41.37
CA LYS A 400 -0.09 3.92 -42.56
C LYS A 400 -0.71 5.18 -43.12
N ASP A 401 -0.91 6.18 -42.27
CA ASP A 401 -1.53 7.44 -42.66
C ASP A 401 -0.94 8.59 -41.82
N PRO A 402 0.13 9.24 -42.34
CA PRO A 402 0.84 10.32 -41.62
C PRO A 402 -0.03 11.54 -41.35
N THR A 403 -1.20 11.66 -41.97
CA THR A 403 -2.14 12.76 -41.73
C THR A 403 -2.97 12.56 -40.46
N LYS A 404 -2.98 11.35 -39.89
CA LYS A 404 -3.72 11.05 -38.67
C LYS A 404 -2.89 11.38 -37.43
N GLN A 405 -3.38 12.28 -36.60
CA GLN A 405 -2.79 12.59 -35.30
C GLN A 405 -2.88 11.38 -34.35
N GLY A 406 -1.88 11.21 -33.47
CA GLY A 406 -1.82 10.11 -32.52
C GLY A 406 -2.96 10.10 -31.49
N VAL A 407 -3.45 11.28 -31.09
CA VAL A 407 -4.60 11.44 -30.23
C VAL A 407 -5.61 12.35 -30.91
N ARG A 408 -6.81 11.83 -31.14
CA ARG A 408 -7.92 12.58 -31.73
C ARG A 408 -9.10 12.62 -30.76
N LEU A 409 -9.59 13.81 -30.49
CA LEU A 409 -10.79 14.00 -29.69
C LEU A 409 -11.95 14.41 -30.59
N HIS A 410 -13.13 13.87 -30.35
CA HIS A 410 -14.32 14.24 -31.10
C HIS A 410 -14.72 15.69 -30.80
N HIS A 411 -15.21 16.39 -31.79
CA HIS A 411 -15.65 17.78 -31.71
C HIS A 411 -16.78 18.03 -30.68
N ARG A 412 -17.43 16.98 -30.18
CA ARG A 412 -18.45 17.07 -29.12
C ARG A 412 -17.84 17.37 -27.73
N LEU A 413 -16.55 17.15 -27.54
CA LEU A 413 -15.84 17.57 -26.33
C LEU A 413 -15.52 19.06 -26.34
N ILE A 414 -15.53 19.65 -27.51
CA ILE A 414 -15.37 21.06 -27.70
C ILE A 414 -16.78 21.64 -27.60
N SER A 415 -17.08 22.32 -26.50
CA SER A 415 -18.38 22.95 -26.26
C SER A 415 -18.84 23.75 -27.50
N PRO A 416 -20.10 23.66 -27.92
CA PRO A 416 -20.63 24.45 -29.05
C PRO A 416 -20.53 25.98 -28.84
N VAL A 417 -20.23 26.45 -27.63
CA VAL A 417 -19.96 27.85 -27.30
C VAL A 417 -18.66 28.35 -27.92
N PHE A 418 -17.72 27.43 -28.25
CA PHE A 418 -16.41 27.78 -28.81
C PHE A 418 -16.34 27.46 -30.32
N LYS A 419 -17.20 28.06 -31.10
CA LYS A 419 -17.19 27.92 -32.57
C LYS A 419 -16.10 28.73 -33.28
N ASP A 420 -15.37 29.58 -32.54
CA ASP A 420 -14.25 30.31 -33.12
C ASP A 420 -12.99 29.42 -33.11
N GLU A 421 -12.47 29.15 -34.29
CA GLU A 421 -11.28 28.29 -34.51
C GLU A 421 -10.04 28.71 -33.68
N TYR A 422 -9.97 29.97 -33.28
CA TYR A 422 -8.89 30.49 -32.43
C TYR A 422 -9.00 30.14 -30.95
N LEU A 423 -10.17 29.74 -30.46
CA LEU A 423 -10.41 29.40 -29.04
C LEU A 423 -10.30 27.91 -28.73
N VAL A 424 -10.22 27.06 -29.76
CA VAL A 424 -9.97 25.62 -29.63
C VAL A 424 -8.65 25.31 -28.90
N PHE A 425 -7.69 26.25 -28.96
CA PHE A 425 -6.39 26.17 -28.30
C PHE A 425 -6.36 26.68 -26.86
N SER A 426 -7.47 27.20 -26.34
CA SER A 426 -7.49 27.87 -25.03
C SER A 426 -7.73 26.98 -23.84
N THR A 427 -8.17 25.73 -24.03
CA THR A 427 -8.26 24.72 -22.96
C THR A 427 -7.31 23.56 -23.24
N PRO A 428 -6.04 23.71 -22.84
CA PRO A 428 -5.07 22.63 -23.01
C PRO A 428 -5.54 21.43 -22.19
N LEU A 429 -5.62 20.29 -22.85
CA LEU A 429 -5.89 19.00 -22.26
C LEU A 429 -4.57 18.24 -22.09
N LYS A 430 -4.55 17.27 -21.20
CA LYS A 430 -3.43 16.32 -21.07
C LYS A 430 -3.94 14.88 -21.14
N LEU A 431 -3.19 14.04 -21.84
CA LEU A 431 -3.35 12.60 -21.80
C LEU A 431 -2.34 12.06 -20.79
N VAL A 432 -2.81 11.33 -19.81
CA VAL A 432 -1.97 10.67 -18.81
C VAL A 432 -2.02 9.17 -19.06
N MET A 433 -0.85 8.56 -19.20
CA MET A 433 -0.70 7.12 -19.37
C MET A 433 -0.18 6.52 -18.07
N THR A 434 -0.89 5.53 -17.54
CA THR A 434 -0.55 4.80 -16.32
C THR A 434 -0.63 3.30 -16.56
N THR A 435 -0.03 2.51 -15.68
CA THR A 435 -0.19 1.06 -15.67
C THR A 435 -0.92 0.64 -14.40
N THR A 436 -1.85 -0.27 -14.53
CA THR A 436 -2.58 -0.87 -13.40
C THR A 436 -1.89 -2.12 -12.87
N SER A 437 -0.83 -2.59 -13.53
CA SER A 437 -0.09 -3.78 -13.12
C SER A 437 0.86 -3.47 -11.96
N PRO A 438 0.70 -4.13 -10.80
CA PRO A 438 1.59 -3.90 -9.64
C PRO A 438 3.03 -4.36 -9.88
N GLN A 439 3.28 -5.16 -10.91
CA GLN A 439 4.60 -5.67 -11.28
C GLN A 439 5.36 -4.72 -12.20
N VAL A 440 4.68 -3.71 -12.75
CA VAL A 440 5.27 -2.72 -13.65
C VAL A 440 5.41 -1.41 -12.89
N ILE A 441 6.62 -1.07 -12.53
CA ILE A 441 6.90 0.19 -11.86
C ILE A 441 7.18 1.23 -12.95
N SER A 442 6.22 2.09 -13.21
CA SER A 442 6.41 3.27 -14.05
C SER A 442 5.78 4.49 -13.39
N ALA A 443 6.43 5.63 -13.52
CA ALA A 443 5.79 6.89 -13.23
C ALA A 443 4.69 7.15 -14.28
N PRO A 444 3.62 7.87 -13.94
CA PRO A 444 2.65 8.30 -14.94
C PRO A 444 3.33 9.20 -15.98
N TYR A 445 3.14 8.88 -17.25
CA TYR A 445 3.58 9.72 -18.35
C TYR A 445 2.45 10.66 -18.76
N SER A 446 2.76 11.91 -19.09
CA SER A 446 1.77 12.87 -19.55
C SER A 446 2.17 13.52 -20.86
N ILE A 447 1.19 13.67 -21.74
CA ILE A 447 1.31 14.34 -23.04
C ILE A 447 0.33 15.50 -23.07
N SER A 448 0.80 16.69 -23.44
CA SER A 448 -0.07 17.85 -23.64
C SER A 448 -0.83 17.71 -24.96
N LEU A 449 -2.14 18.04 -24.96
CA LEU A 449 -2.98 18.02 -26.14
C LEU A 449 -3.40 19.43 -26.55
N PRO A 450 -3.40 19.78 -27.85
CA PRO A 450 -3.07 18.92 -28.99
C PRO A 450 -1.59 18.54 -28.99
N GLN A 451 -1.29 17.32 -29.42
CA GLN A 451 0.08 16.82 -29.55
C GLN A 451 0.82 17.69 -30.59
N GLN A 452 1.98 18.21 -30.23
CA GLN A 452 2.87 18.89 -31.18
C GLN A 452 3.41 17.87 -32.19
N GLU A 453 3.81 18.34 -33.37
CA GLU A 453 4.38 17.47 -34.42
C GLU A 453 5.56 16.66 -33.84
N GLY A 454 5.38 15.34 -33.77
CA GLY A 454 6.35 14.42 -33.21
C GLY A 454 5.72 13.10 -32.78
N LYS A 455 6.60 12.17 -32.40
CA LYS A 455 6.22 10.88 -31.81
C LYS A 455 6.72 10.86 -30.38
N ASP A 456 5.81 10.64 -29.44
CA ASP A 456 6.16 10.41 -28.05
C ASP A 456 6.42 8.92 -27.84
N VAL A 457 7.60 8.56 -27.37
CA VAL A 457 8.02 7.18 -27.13
C VAL A 457 8.19 6.96 -25.63
N PHE A 458 7.48 5.97 -25.11
CA PHE A 458 7.51 5.60 -23.70
C PHE A 458 8.01 4.17 -23.55
N THR A 459 8.87 3.93 -22.57
CA THR A 459 9.50 2.63 -22.35
C THR A 459 9.06 2.03 -21.03
N PHE A 460 8.53 0.80 -21.09
CA PHE A 460 8.13 0.02 -19.94
C PHE A 460 9.01 -1.21 -19.80
N GLN A 461 9.36 -1.50 -18.56
CA GLN A 461 10.09 -2.71 -18.21
C GLN A 461 9.14 -3.66 -17.50
N VAL A 462 8.89 -4.82 -18.10
CA VAL A 462 7.89 -5.77 -17.62
C VAL A 462 8.48 -7.18 -17.51
N PRO A 463 8.21 -7.92 -16.44
CA PRO A 463 8.68 -9.29 -16.31
C PRO A 463 7.98 -10.22 -17.30
N ASN A 464 6.69 -10.00 -17.57
CA ASN A 464 5.91 -10.73 -18.55
C ASN A 464 4.93 -9.79 -19.26
N LEU A 465 4.77 -9.95 -20.58
CA LEU A 465 3.85 -9.15 -21.40
C LEU A 465 2.39 -9.36 -21.03
N ASP A 466 2.04 -10.55 -20.54
CA ASP A 466 0.68 -10.87 -20.10
C ASP A 466 0.24 -10.06 -18.86
N CYS A 467 1.19 -9.40 -18.19
CA CYS A 467 0.92 -8.54 -17.04
C CYS A 467 0.83 -7.04 -17.40
N LEU A 468 1.13 -6.66 -18.64
CA LEU A 468 1.13 -5.25 -19.05
C LEU A 468 -0.27 -4.80 -19.45
N SER A 469 -0.87 -3.91 -18.67
CA SER A 469 -2.06 -3.16 -19.06
C SER A 469 -1.78 -1.67 -18.93
N LEU A 470 -2.19 -0.89 -19.93
CA LEU A 470 -1.99 0.56 -19.95
C LEU A 470 -3.34 1.27 -19.97
N GLU A 471 -3.46 2.26 -19.12
CA GLU A 471 -4.61 3.14 -19.06
C GLU A 471 -4.22 4.52 -19.59
N PHE A 472 -5.04 5.06 -20.47
CA PHE A 472 -4.91 6.39 -21.06
C PHE A 472 -6.08 7.24 -20.57
N SER A 473 -5.80 8.22 -19.72
CA SER A 473 -6.81 9.10 -19.14
C SER A 473 -6.64 10.53 -19.62
N VAL A 474 -7.72 11.14 -20.11
CA VAL A 474 -7.73 12.53 -20.57
C VAL A 474 -8.21 13.44 -19.45
N TYR A 475 -7.42 14.46 -19.14
CA TYR A 475 -7.72 15.46 -18.13
C TYR A 475 -7.69 16.88 -18.71
N PRO A 476 -8.43 17.84 -18.12
CA PRO A 476 -8.16 19.25 -18.32
C PRO A 476 -6.77 19.59 -17.76
N ASN A 477 -6.07 20.55 -18.34
CA ASN A 477 -4.72 20.93 -17.88
C ASN A 477 -4.72 21.41 -16.41
N PHE A 478 -5.80 22.06 -16.00
CA PHE A 478 -6.03 22.58 -14.65
C PHE A 478 -7.23 21.88 -14.01
N GLY A 479 -7.27 20.55 -14.01
CA GLY A 479 -8.37 19.80 -13.43
C GLY A 479 -7.96 18.38 -13.05
N THR A 480 -8.63 17.85 -12.04
CA THR A 480 -8.42 16.48 -11.54
C THR A 480 -9.47 15.49 -12.04
N LYS A 481 -10.57 15.99 -12.63
CA LYS A 481 -11.65 15.15 -13.12
C LYS A 481 -11.31 14.61 -14.52
N THR A 482 -11.29 13.28 -14.64
CA THR A 482 -11.08 12.59 -15.92
C THR A 482 -12.24 12.87 -16.87
N ILE A 483 -11.92 13.28 -18.10
CA ILE A 483 -12.90 13.51 -19.17
C ILE A 483 -13.23 12.20 -19.88
N GLY A 484 -12.20 11.36 -20.12
CA GLY A 484 -12.35 10.09 -20.80
C GLY A 484 -11.16 9.18 -20.58
N ARG A 485 -11.38 7.89 -20.88
CA ARG A 485 -10.38 6.83 -20.70
C ARG A 485 -10.36 5.87 -21.88
N ALA A 486 -9.16 5.34 -22.15
CA ALA A 486 -8.95 4.20 -23.02
C ALA A 486 -8.00 3.20 -22.32
N VAL A 487 -8.15 1.92 -22.61
CA VAL A 487 -7.33 0.86 -21.98
C VAL A 487 -6.74 -0.03 -23.06
N ALA A 488 -5.43 -0.24 -23.01
CA ALA A 488 -4.74 -1.26 -23.79
C ALA A 488 -4.55 -2.52 -22.95
N LEU A 489 -5.06 -3.64 -23.44
CA LEU A 489 -5.06 -4.92 -22.74
C LEU A 489 -3.78 -5.72 -23.00
N PRO A 490 -3.38 -6.61 -22.10
CA PRO A 490 -2.20 -7.47 -22.26
C PRO A 490 -2.18 -8.27 -23.56
N SER A 491 -3.35 -8.74 -24.02
CA SER A 491 -3.49 -9.49 -25.27
C SER A 491 -3.04 -8.71 -26.51
N MET A 492 -3.10 -7.37 -26.47
CA MET A 492 -2.63 -6.51 -27.56
C MET A 492 -1.11 -6.51 -27.66
N PHE A 493 -0.41 -6.62 -26.52
CA PHE A 493 1.05 -6.64 -26.48
C PHE A 493 1.63 -8.02 -26.78
N GLY A 494 0.90 -9.10 -26.45
CA GLY A 494 1.28 -10.47 -26.76
C GLY A 494 1.32 -10.79 -28.27
N ALA A 495 0.47 -10.12 -29.06
CA ALA A 495 0.41 -10.27 -30.50
C ALA A 495 1.58 -9.60 -31.27
N CYS A 496 2.35 -8.75 -30.60
CA CYS A 496 3.46 -7.99 -31.20
C CYS A 496 4.74 -8.85 -31.30
N THR A 497 4.76 -9.85 -32.18
CA THR A 497 5.91 -10.76 -32.31
C THR A 497 6.97 -10.33 -33.32
N SER A 498 6.65 -9.53 -34.31
CA SER A 498 7.59 -8.90 -35.24
C SER A 498 6.82 -7.99 -36.19
N GLY A 499 7.04 -6.71 -36.12
CA GLY A 499 6.43 -5.72 -37.01
C GLY A 499 5.68 -4.64 -36.25
N THR A 500 5.52 -3.50 -36.88
CA THR A 500 4.77 -2.36 -36.37
C THR A 500 3.27 -2.67 -36.35
N HIS A 501 2.77 -3.15 -35.21
CA HIS A 501 1.33 -3.25 -34.99
C HIS A 501 0.80 -1.92 -34.47
N GLU A 502 -0.20 -1.37 -35.14
CA GLU A 502 -0.90 -0.16 -34.68
C GLU A 502 -2.25 -0.54 -34.13
N PHE A 503 -2.57 -0.02 -32.96
CA PHE A 503 -3.88 -0.16 -32.33
C PHE A 503 -4.51 1.21 -32.16
N THR A 504 -5.76 1.33 -32.55
CA THR A 504 -6.57 2.53 -32.26
C THR A 504 -7.52 2.19 -31.15
N LEU A 505 -7.38 2.85 -30.01
CA LEU A 505 -8.18 2.64 -28.81
C LEU A 505 -9.22 3.74 -28.70
N PRO A 506 -10.52 3.43 -28.53
CA PRO A 506 -11.54 4.43 -28.30
C PRO A 506 -11.38 5.01 -26.89
N ILE A 507 -11.45 6.34 -26.79
CA ILE A 507 -11.54 7.05 -25.53
C ILE A 507 -13.02 7.16 -25.17
N LEU A 508 -13.40 6.60 -24.02
CA LEU A 508 -14.79 6.56 -23.56
C LEU A 508 -15.00 7.58 -22.43
N ASP A 509 -16.14 8.25 -22.43
CA ASP A 509 -16.58 9.06 -21.29
C ASP A 509 -17.22 8.19 -20.19
N THR A 510 -17.67 8.81 -19.10
CA THR A 510 -18.33 8.13 -17.97
C THR A 510 -19.66 7.47 -18.35
N ARG A 511 -20.22 7.80 -19.52
CA ARG A 511 -21.45 7.21 -20.08
C ARG A 511 -21.16 6.18 -21.15
N LEU A 512 -19.88 5.81 -21.33
CA LEU A 512 -19.38 4.87 -22.36
C LEU A 512 -19.59 5.36 -23.80
N HIS A 513 -19.73 6.66 -24.02
CA HIS A 513 -19.72 7.21 -25.36
C HIS A 513 -18.28 7.43 -25.81
N VAL A 514 -18.03 7.11 -27.08
CA VAL A 514 -16.71 7.39 -27.70
C VAL A 514 -16.56 8.90 -27.86
N ILE A 515 -15.58 9.48 -27.20
CA ILE A 515 -15.27 10.90 -27.22
C ILE A 515 -13.95 11.22 -27.91
N GLY A 516 -13.22 10.19 -28.30
CA GLY A 516 -11.96 10.33 -28.98
C GLY A 516 -11.31 8.97 -29.25
N GLU A 517 -10.10 9.02 -29.78
CA GLU A 517 -9.30 7.85 -30.11
C GLU A 517 -7.81 8.14 -29.80
N VAL A 518 -7.08 7.13 -29.32
CA VAL A 518 -5.63 7.15 -29.17
C VAL A 518 -5.04 6.05 -30.04
N CYS A 519 -4.04 6.42 -30.87
CA CYS A 519 -3.31 5.48 -31.70
C CYS A 519 -1.97 5.15 -31.03
N ILE A 520 -1.74 3.87 -30.76
CA ILE A 520 -0.54 3.35 -30.12
C ILE A 520 0.15 2.34 -31.02
N SER A 521 1.48 2.39 -31.04
CA SER A 521 2.33 1.43 -31.72
C SER A 521 3.29 0.79 -30.73
N PRO A 522 2.99 -0.40 -30.20
CA PRO A 522 3.88 -1.11 -29.30
C PRO A 522 4.99 -1.83 -30.08
N CYS A 523 6.23 -1.76 -29.54
CA CYS A 523 7.41 -2.42 -30.09
C CYS A 523 8.20 -3.10 -28.96
N ARG A 524 8.80 -4.28 -29.23
CA ARG A 524 9.74 -4.90 -28.28
C ARG A 524 11.12 -4.28 -28.44
N GLY A 525 11.74 -3.89 -27.30
CA GLY A 525 12.96 -3.08 -27.26
C GLY A 525 14.26 -3.73 -27.77
N ASN A 526 14.20 -4.90 -28.41
CA ASN A 526 15.37 -5.51 -29.06
C ASN A 526 15.44 -5.20 -30.57
N GLU A 527 14.48 -4.47 -31.11
CA GLU A 527 14.45 -4.06 -32.51
C GLU A 527 14.39 -2.54 -32.57
N THR A 528 15.37 -1.92 -33.21
CA THR A 528 15.38 -0.48 -33.50
C THR A 528 14.15 -0.17 -34.38
N CYS A 529 13.16 0.53 -33.83
CA CYS A 529 12.06 1.14 -34.60
C CYS A 529 12.53 2.39 -35.34
#